data_b5e4ff263658df80035a155bc51d74d7
#
_entry.id   b5e4ff263658df80035a155bc51d74d7
#
_cell.length_a   1.000
_cell.length_b   1.000
_cell.length_c   1.000
_cell.angle_alpha   90.00
_cell.angle_beta   90.00
_cell.angle_gamma   90.00
#
_symmetry.space_group_name_H-M   'P 1'
#
loop_
_entity.id
_entity.type
_entity.pdbx_description
1 polymer ?
#
loop_
_entity_poly.entity_id
_entity_poly.type
_entity_poly.pdbx_seq_one_letter_code
_entity_poly.pdbx_strand_id
1 'polypeptide(L)'
;VNYDLFGNPDPTPTKPVGSLGDARSEGAPLAVRMRPRTLEEIVGQQHLLSPGSPLRRLVEGQPMSVFLWGPPGVGKTTLASIVSRASGARFVEVSAVSAGVKELRTELDKARRELERGNPTVLFIDEVHRFSKTQQDALLPAVENRIVTLIAATTENPSFSVISPLLSRSLLLRLKPLTDDDIGGLIDRAVADKRGLDGNVTLTKAGRSDLVRMAQGDARRALTFLEESAASAVALETNEITPDVVASAVDRATVRYDRDGDQHYDVISAFIKSMRGSDPQAALHYLARMLEAGEDPRFVARRLIIHASEDVGMAASGVLQTCVAAAQAVQLIGMPEARITLAHATIAVATAPKSNAVITAIGEATADVHSGKGLEVPAHLRDAHYSGAEKLGHGKGYKYPHDYPHALVAQQYLPDDLVGASYYRPTANGAEAAVGERLAAIEEVTSGGPQSARVTAKRNEESES
;
A
#
# COMPACT_ATOMS: atom_id res chain seq x y z
N VAL A 1 -7.88 47.77 10.11
CA VAL A 1 -9.06 47.13 9.46
C VAL A 1 -9.11 47.74 8.09
N ASN A 2 -8.80 46.99 7.06
CA ASN A 2 -8.98 47.40 5.67
C ASN A 2 -10.43 47.17 5.29
N TYR A 3 -11.02 48.10 4.53
CA TYR A 3 -12.38 48.00 3.99
C TYR A 3 -12.30 47.84 2.48
N ASP A 4 -13.24 47.09 1.92
CA ASP A 4 -13.40 46.98 0.46
C ASP A 4 -13.92 48.31 -0.14
N LEU A 5 -13.95 48.39 -1.46
CA LEU A 5 -14.44 49.58 -2.20
C LEU A 5 -15.92 49.94 -1.91
N PHE A 6 -16.64 49.09 -1.16
CA PHE A 6 -18.06 49.28 -0.82
C PHE A 6 -18.24 49.49 0.71
N GLY A 7 -17.16 49.66 1.48
CA GLY A 7 -17.23 49.96 2.92
C GLY A 7 -17.48 48.76 3.81
N ASN A 8 -17.39 47.54 3.29
CA ASN A 8 -17.46 46.34 4.11
C ASN A 8 -16.07 45.99 4.68
N PRO A 9 -15.96 45.54 5.92
CA PRO A 9 -14.69 45.09 6.45
C PRO A 9 -14.19 43.90 5.59
N ASP A 10 -12.96 44.04 5.09
CA ASP A 10 -12.26 42.97 4.34
C ASP A 10 -12.37 41.67 5.13
N PRO A 11 -12.91 40.59 4.56
CA PRO A 11 -12.97 39.33 5.27
C PRO A 11 -11.55 38.96 5.69
N THR A 12 -11.32 38.90 6.99
CA THR A 12 -10.07 38.38 7.52
C THR A 12 -9.74 37.11 6.75
N PRO A 13 -8.53 36.95 6.19
CA PRO A 13 -8.20 35.75 5.41
C PRO A 13 -8.48 34.54 6.32
N THR A 14 -9.54 33.81 6.01
CA THR A 14 -9.84 32.53 6.63
C THR A 14 -8.63 31.66 6.36
N LYS A 15 -7.83 31.42 7.39
CA LYS A 15 -6.77 30.40 7.34
C LYS A 15 -7.40 29.12 6.81
N PRO A 16 -6.76 28.41 5.86
CA PRO A 16 -7.35 27.20 5.34
C PRO A 16 -7.62 26.25 6.50
N VAL A 17 -8.88 25.83 6.60
CA VAL A 17 -9.35 24.80 7.53
C VAL A 17 -8.59 23.53 7.15
N GLY A 18 -7.68 23.07 8.03
CA GLY A 18 -6.84 21.91 7.80
C GLY A 18 -5.36 22.10 8.13
N SER A 19 -4.90 23.32 8.47
CA SER A 19 -3.54 23.48 8.94
C SER A 19 -3.39 22.87 10.33
N LEU A 20 -2.37 22.04 10.53
CA LEU A 20 -1.93 21.43 11.81
C LEU A 20 -1.70 22.45 12.96
N GLY A 21 -2.08 23.73 12.78
CA GLY A 21 -1.86 24.84 13.68
C GLY A 21 -2.94 25.14 14.71
N ASP A 22 -4.17 24.65 14.55
CA ASP A 22 -5.32 25.07 15.37
C ASP A 22 -5.77 24.04 16.43
N ALA A 23 -4.83 23.44 17.17
CA ALA A 23 -5.14 22.67 18.39
C ALA A 23 -5.60 23.54 19.59
N ARG A 24 -6.06 24.78 19.34
CA ARG A 24 -6.41 25.75 20.40
C ARG A 24 -7.91 25.98 20.60
N SER A 25 -8.78 25.36 19.80
CA SER A 25 -10.22 25.46 20.03
C SER A 25 -10.65 24.43 21.08
N GLU A 26 -11.35 24.85 22.11
CA GLU A 26 -11.92 23.99 23.15
C GLU A 26 -12.86 22.88 22.59
N GLY A 27 -13.28 23.00 21.33
CA GLY A 27 -14.09 22.01 20.60
C GLY A 27 -13.32 21.06 19.69
N ALA A 28 -11.97 21.07 19.68
CA ALA A 28 -11.21 20.13 18.85
C ALA A 28 -11.21 18.72 19.47
N PRO A 29 -11.24 17.63 18.64
CA PRO A 29 -11.17 16.25 19.13
C PRO A 29 -9.95 16.01 20.04
N LEU A 30 -10.11 15.16 21.05
CA LEU A 30 -9.06 14.85 22.03
C LEU A 30 -7.76 14.40 21.33
N ALA A 31 -7.85 13.60 20.28
CA ALA A 31 -6.71 13.17 19.49
C ALA A 31 -5.94 14.34 18.81
N VAL A 32 -6.61 15.46 18.54
CA VAL A 32 -6.00 16.69 18.02
C VAL A 32 -5.39 17.51 19.15
N ARG A 33 -6.09 17.67 20.24
CA ARG A 33 -5.63 18.44 21.42
C ARG A 33 -4.40 17.81 22.07
N MET A 34 -4.36 16.48 22.16
CA MET A 34 -3.28 15.68 22.75
C MET A 34 -2.11 15.42 21.80
N ARG A 35 -2.14 15.96 20.57
CA ARG A 35 -1.04 15.77 19.60
C ARG A 35 0.27 16.26 20.18
N PRO A 36 1.33 15.42 20.18
CA PRO A 36 2.66 15.79 20.64
C PRO A 36 3.20 17.07 19.98
N ARG A 37 3.84 17.93 20.76
CA ARG A 37 4.41 19.19 20.32
C ARG A 37 5.94 19.15 20.25
N THR A 38 6.55 18.24 21.01
CA THR A 38 8.00 18.02 21.06
C THR A 38 8.31 16.53 20.90
N LEU A 39 9.58 16.19 20.68
CA LEU A 39 10.01 14.79 20.58
C LEU A 39 9.79 14.01 21.87
N GLU A 40 9.92 14.67 23.01
CA GLU A 40 9.80 14.08 24.35
C GLU A 40 8.34 13.68 24.65
N GLU A 41 7.38 14.33 24.00
CA GLU A 41 5.97 13.97 24.12
C GLU A 41 5.56 12.76 23.26
N ILE A 42 6.44 12.33 22.33
CA ILE A 42 6.14 11.18 21.47
C ILE A 42 6.18 9.90 22.31
N VAL A 43 5.15 9.11 22.16
CA VAL A 43 5.02 7.81 22.81
C VAL A 43 5.54 6.72 21.86
N GLY A 44 6.30 5.78 22.37
CA GLY A 44 6.93 4.72 21.57
C GLY A 44 8.04 5.24 20.65
N GLN A 45 8.40 4.45 19.64
CA GLN A 45 9.36 4.80 18.58
C GLN A 45 10.80 5.09 19.07
N GLN A 46 11.22 4.61 20.25
CA GLN A 46 12.54 4.89 20.86
C GLN A 46 13.70 4.59 19.90
N HIS A 47 13.55 3.58 19.03
CA HIS A 47 14.56 3.22 18.03
C HIS A 47 14.79 4.32 16.97
N LEU A 48 13.82 5.23 16.77
CA LEU A 48 13.92 6.37 15.87
C LEU A 48 14.29 7.68 16.59
N LEU A 49 14.14 7.71 17.94
CA LEU A 49 14.32 8.90 18.76
C LEU A 49 15.66 8.95 19.50
N SER A 50 16.45 7.87 19.42
CA SER A 50 17.77 7.80 20.06
C SER A 50 18.72 8.90 19.57
N PRO A 51 19.68 9.35 20.40
CA PRO A 51 20.68 10.32 19.98
C PRO A 51 21.41 9.89 18.70
N GLY A 52 21.57 10.81 17.74
CA GLY A 52 22.21 10.54 16.45
C GLY A 52 21.35 9.82 15.42
N SER A 53 20.11 9.43 15.76
CA SER A 53 19.18 8.82 14.80
C SER A 53 18.83 9.80 13.67
N PRO A 54 18.48 9.29 12.47
CA PRO A 54 18.11 10.18 11.35
C PRO A 54 16.96 11.13 11.66
N LEU A 55 15.95 10.66 12.39
CA LEU A 55 14.81 11.50 12.76
C LEU A 55 15.22 12.63 13.72
N ARG A 56 16.10 12.33 14.68
CA ARG A 56 16.58 13.36 15.59
C ARG A 56 17.43 14.42 14.90
N ARG A 57 18.31 14.01 13.98
CA ARG A 57 19.08 14.94 13.13
C ARG A 57 18.18 15.81 12.25
N LEU A 58 17.08 15.25 11.74
CA LEU A 58 16.09 15.98 10.95
C LEU A 58 15.43 17.08 11.78
N VAL A 59 15.08 16.79 13.04
CA VAL A 59 14.53 17.77 13.99
C VAL A 59 15.58 18.80 14.39
N GLU A 60 16.85 18.42 14.50
CA GLU A 60 17.99 19.31 14.77
C GLU A 60 18.39 20.21 13.58
N GLY A 61 17.58 20.16 12.48
CA GLY A 61 17.73 21.06 11.33
C GLY A 61 18.64 20.54 10.22
N GLN A 62 19.00 19.23 10.21
CA GLN A 62 19.70 18.64 9.08
C GLN A 62 18.67 18.23 8.01
N PRO A 63 18.55 18.95 6.87
CA PRO A 63 17.51 18.68 5.89
C PRO A 63 17.80 17.34 5.17
N MET A 64 16.87 16.41 5.27
CA MET A 64 16.89 15.15 4.55
C MET A 64 15.45 14.70 4.24
N SER A 65 15.24 14.15 3.06
CA SER A 65 13.93 13.59 2.71
C SER A 65 13.73 12.21 3.35
N VAL A 66 12.54 11.96 3.88
CA VAL A 66 12.23 10.73 4.60
C VAL A 66 10.86 10.15 4.18
N PHE A 67 10.78 8.84 4.15
CA PHE A 67 9.53 8.10 4.08
C PHE A 67 9.23 7.49 5.45
N LEU A 68 8.11 7.88 6.03
CA LEU A 68 7.59 7.34 7.29
C LEU A 68 6.62 6.20 6.97
N TRP A 69 7.03 4.97 7.21
CA TRP A 69 6.23 3.78 6.94
C TRP A 69 5.82 3.09 8.23
N GLY A 70 4.55 2.78 8.37
CA GLY A 70 4.02 2.05 9.53
C GLY A 70 2.51 2.10 9.62
N PRO A 71 1.90 1.36 10.56
CA PRO A 71 0.45 1.28 10.71
C PRO A 71 -0.18 2.65 11.01
N PRO A 72 -1.52 2.77 10.91
CA PRO A 72 -2.21 4.00 11.30
C PRO A 72 -2.01 4.31 12.79
N GLY A 73 -2.23 5.55 13.18
CA GLY A 73 -2.23 5.99 14.58
C GLY A 73 -0.88 6.00 15.31
N VAL A 74 0.24 5.63 14.66
CA VAL A 74 1.58 5.59 15.30
C VAL A 74 2.35 6.92 15.28
N GLY A 75 1.74 8.01 14.79
CA GLY A 75 2.30 9.36 14.88
C GLY A 75 3.04 9.87 13.64
N LYS A 76 2.87 9.30 12.43
CA LYS A 76 3.54 9.77 11.19
C LYS A 76 3.35 11.26 10.93
N THR A 77 2.11 11.74 10.90
CA THR A 77 1.76 13.16 10.70
C THR A 77 2.28 14.05 11.84
N THR A 78 2.25 13.54 13.06
CA THR A 78 2.76 14.21 14.25
C THR A 78 4.27 14.46 14.14
N LEU A 79 5.03 13.45 13.75
CA LEU A 79 6.47 13.56 13.53
C LEU A 79 6.82 14.61 12.48
N ALA A 80 6.10 14.64 11.36
CA ALA A 80 6.29 15.66 10.32
C ALA A 80 6.05 17.08 10.85
N SER A 81 4.99 17.25 11.65
CA SER A 81 4.69 18.55 12.29
C SER A 81 5.77 19.01 13.28
N ILE A 82 6.32 18.07 14.07
CA ILE A 82 7.42 18.39 15.02
C ILE A 82 8.68 18.82 14.28
N VAL A 83 9.05 18.09 13.22
CA VAL A 83 10.20 18.43 12.37
C VAL A 83 10.07 19.85 11.81
N SER A 84 8.90 20.18 11.26
CA SER A 84 8.67 21.53 10.72
C SER A 84 8.79 22.62 11.76
N ARG A 85 8.21 22.43 12.95
CA ARG A 85 8.29 23.42 14.03
C ARG A 85 9.72 23.61 14.54
N ALA A 86 10.44 22.51 14.70
CA ALA A 86 11.82 22.56 15.22
C ALA A 86 12.78 23.21 14.22
N SER A 87 12.59 23.02 12.92
CA SER A 87 13.42 23.61 11.87
C SER A 87 13.05 25.07 11.53
N GLY A 88 11.93 25.58 12.06
CA GLY A 88 11.39 26.89 11.67
C GLY A 88 10.92 26.97 10.21
N ALA A 89 10.82 25.84 9.53
CA ALA A 89 10.45 25.76 8.14
C ALA A 89 8.95 25.97 7.92
N ARG A 90 8.58 26.50 6.75
CA ARG A 90 7.19 26.54 6.31
C ARG A 90 6.66 25.12 6.15
N PHE A 91 5.53 24.80 6.81
CA PHE A 91 4.88 23.49 6.68
C PHE A 91 3.81 23.53 5.61
N VAL A 92 3.89 22.60 4.66
CA VAL A 92 2.90 22.40 3.60
C VAL A 92 2.46 20.96 3.64
N GLU A 93 1.18 20.76 3.90
CA GLU A 93 0.55 19.43 3.88
C GLU A 93 -0.19 19.24 2.55
N VAL A 94 0.09 18.14 1.90
CA VAL A 94 -0.57 17.72 0.65
C VAL A 94 -1.16 16.34 0.85
N SER A 95 -2.48 16.23 0.71
CA SER A 95 -3.14 14.93 0.75
C SER A 95 -3.07 14.25 -0.61
N ALA A 96 -2.51 13.06 -0.67
CA ALA A 96 -2.44 12.27 -1.89
C ALA A 96 -3.81 11.86 -2.46
N VAL A 97 -4.86 11.95 -1.64
CA VAL A 97 -6.24 11.62 -2.05
C VAL A 97 -6.88 12.71 -2.91
N SER A 98 -6.59 13.99 -2.60
CA SER A 98 -7.26 15.14 -3.21
C SER A 98 -6.38 15.95 -4.13
N ALA A 99 -5.06 15.93 -3.96
CA ALA A 99 -4.14 16.80 -4.69
C ALA A 99 -3.87 16.32 -6.12
N GLY A 100 -4.13 17.18 -7.10
CA GLY A 100 -3.74 16.98 -8.49
C GLY A 100 -2.28 17.35 -8.77
N VAL A 101 -1.73 16.89 -9.93
CA VAL A 101 -0.36 17.27 -10.39
C VAL A 101 -0.18 18.78 -10.47
N LYS A 102 -1.22 19.52 -10.89
CA LYS A 102 -1.18 20.98 -11.02
C LYS A 102 -1.03 21.68 -9.67
N GLU A 103 -1.76 21.21 -8.67
CA GLU A 103 -1.68 21.73 -7.30
C GLU A 103 -0.31 21.47 -6.68
N LEU A 104 0.20 20.25 -6.85
CA LEU A 104 1.53 19.87 -6.40
C LEU A 104 2.61 20.78 -7.00
N ARG A 105 2.60 20.99 -8.31
CA ARG A 105 3.53 21.91 -8.99
C ARG A 105 3.44 23.32 -8.46
N THR A 106 2.23 23.82 -8.21
CA THR A 106 2.01 25.16 -7.67
C THR A 106 2.67 25.30 -6.28
N GLU A 107 2.55 24.30 -5.41
CA GLU A 107 3.19 24.33 -4.09
C GLU A 107 4.72 24.20 -4.19
N LEU A 108 5.26 23.41 -5.12
CA LEU A 108 6.70 23.32 -5.37
C LEU A 108 7.28 24.64 -5.91
N ASP A 109 6.56 25.35 -6.79
CA ASP A 109 6.98 26.67 -7.27
C ASP A 109 6.92 27.74 -6.19
N LYS A 110 5.95 27.66 -5.26
CA LYS A 110 5.93 28.51 -4.07
C LYS A 110 7.12 28.20 -3.16
N ALA A 111 7.41 26.92 -2.92
CA ALA A 111 8.54 26.50 -2.10
C ALA A 111 9.88 27.00 -2.65
N ARG A 112 10.06 26.97 -3.99
CA ARG A 112 11.25 27.53 -4.64
C ARG A 112 11.42 29.02 -4.34
N ARG A 113 10.36 29.81 -4.52
CA ARG A 113 10.37 31.26 -4.23
C ARG A 113 10.61 31.57 -2.75
N GLU A 114 10.07 30.76 -1.85
CA GLU A 114 10.32 30.91 -0.41
C GLU A 114 11.76 30.54 -0.05
N LEU A 115 12.33 29.52 -0.66
CA LEU A 115 13.73 29.15 -0.46
C LEU A 115 14.68 30.28 -0.90
N GLU A 116 14.41 30.97 -2.01
CA GLU A 116 15.17 32.16 -2.47
C GLU A 116 15.12 33.31 -1.46
N ARG A 117 14.09 33.37 -0.63
CA ARG A 117 13.92 34.32 0.47
C ARG A 117 14.53 33.85 1.79
N GLY A 118 15.15 32.67 1.80
CA GLY A 118 15.73 32.07 3.01
C GLY A 118 14.73 31.29 3.87
N ASN A 119 13.52 31.06 3.38
CA ASN A 119 12.46 30.31 4.09
C ASN A 119 12.38 28.86 3.58
N PRO A 120 13.00 27.87 4.26
CA PRO A 120 12.90 26.47 3.86
C PRO A 120 11.46 25.96 3.99
N THR A 121 11.11 24.98 3.17
CA THR A 121 9.78 24.35 3.19
C THR A 121 9.89 22.87 3.51
N VAL A 122 9.13 22.41 4.50
CA VAL A 122 8.83 20.98 4.74
C VAL A 122 7.55 20.65 4.00
N LEU A 123 7.64 19.79 3.01
CA LEU A 123 6.51 19.27 2.27
C LEU A 123 6.12 17.91 2.87
N PHE A 124 4.98 17.86 3.53
CA PHE A 124 4.41 16.61 4.05
C PHE A 124 3.37 16.06 3.08
N ILE A 125 3.55 14.80 2.68
CA ILE A 125 2.60 14.08 1.83
C ILE A 125 2.06 12.90 2.63
N ASP A 126 0.76 12.95 2.95
CA ASP A 126 0.10 11.83 3.59
C ASP A 126 -0.41 10.83 2.56
N GLU A 127 -0.34 9.54 2.90
CA GLU A 127 -0.76 8.42 2.04
C GLU A 127 -0.12 8.45 0.63
N VAL A 128 1.19 8.68 0.57
CA VAL A 128 1.95 8.87 -0.70
C VAL A 128 1.80 7.70 -1.67
N HIS A 129 1.45 6.49 -1.21
CA HIS A 129 1.17 5.33 -2.05
C HIS A 129 -0.03 5.54 -3.00
N ARG A 130 -0.87 6.54 -2.73
CA ARG A 130 -2.00 6.93 -3.61
C ARG A 130 -1.58 7.87 -4.75
N PHE A 131 -0.36 8.39 -4.73
CA PHE A 131 0.15 9.19 -5.83
C PHE A 131 0.44 8.32 -7.06
N SER A 132 -0.02 8.77 -8.22
CA SER A 132 0.37 8.22 -9.52
C SER A 132 1.88 8.40 -9.75
N LYS A 133 2.46 7.60 -10.64
CA LYS A 133 3.87 7.77 -11.04
C LYS A 133 4.18 9.19 -11.50
N THR A 134 3.29 9.82 -12.28
CA THR A 134 3.43 11.20 -12.76
C THR A 134 3.49 12.23 -11.62
N GLN A 135 2.74 12.02 -10.55
CA GLN A 135 2.80 12.89 -9.36
C GLN A 135 4.10 12.69 -8.60
N GLN A 136 4.55 11.44 -8.47
CA GLN A 136 5.82 11.12 -7.84
C GLN A 136 7.02 11.65 -8.65
N ASP A 137 6.98 11.54 -9.97
CA ASP A 137 8.01 12.13 -10.86
C ASP A 137 8.10 13.65 -10.73
N ALA A 138 6.96 14.32 -10.52
CA ALA A 138 6.94 15.77 -10.31
C ALA A 138 7.67 16.23 -9.03
N LEU A 139 7.83 15.35 -8.03
CA LEU A 139 8.58 15.63 -6.80
C LEU A 139 10.09 15.55 -6.99
N LEU A 140 10.58 14.74 -7.94
CA LEU A 140 12.00 14.43 -8.08
C LEU A 140 12.89 15.69 -8.17
N PRO A 141 12.62 16.68 -9.04
CA PRO A 141 13.47 17.86 -9.14
C PRO A 141 13.53 18.68 -7.83
N ALA A 142 12.42 18.71 -7.08
CA ALA A 142 12.34 19.45 -5.84
C ALA A 142 13.10 18.77 -4.70
N VAL A 143 13.13 17.44 -4.68
CA VAL A 143 13.89 16.64 -3.73
C VAL A 143 15.37 16.65 -4.07
N GLU A 144 15.73 16.46 -5.34
CA GLU A 144 17.13 16.47 -5.81
C GLU A 144 17.82 17.80 -5.55
N ASN A 145 17.15 18.90 -5.85
CA ASN A 145 17.69 20.26 -5.66
C ASN A 145 17.43 20.83 -4.26
N ARG A 146 16.93 20.00 -3.32
CA ARG A 146 16.63 20.40 -1.95
C ARG A 146 15.74 21.66 -1.84
N ILE A 147 14.83 21.84 -2.81
CA ILE A 147 13.83 22.92 -2.80
C ILE A 147 12.86 22.71 -1.66
N VAL A 148 12.56 21.45 -1.35
CA VAL A 148 11.76 21.05 -0.20
C VAL A 148 12.47 19.96 0.60
N THR A 149 12.21 19.90 1.89
CA THR A 149 12.44 18.73 2.72
C THR A 149 11.18 17.85 2.63
N LEU A 150 11.24 16.76 1.89
CA LEU A 150 10.10 15.85 1.72
C LEU A 150 9.96 14.95 2.95
N ILE A 151 8.79 14.93 3.55
CA ILE A 151 8.38 13.94 4.54
C ILE A 151 7.11 13.25 3.98
N ALA A 152 7.27 12.04 3.51
CA ALA A 152 6.15 11.27 2.95
C ALA A 152 5.72 10.17 3.92
N ALA A 153 4.43 10.06 4.19
CA ALA A 153 3.85 9.04 5.05
C ALA A 153 3.09 7.99 4.24
N THR A 154 3.17 6.74 4.68
CA THR A 154 2.42 5.64 4.07
C THR A 154 2.17 4.52 5.08
N THR A 155 1.05 3.84 4.92
CA THR A 155 0.73 2.59 5.62
C THR A 155 1.20 1.36 4.85
N GLU A 156 1.41 1.47 3.54
CA GLU A 156 1.89 0.40 2.68
C GLU A 156 3.43 0.37 2.60
N ASN A 157 4.01 -0.78 2.24
CA ASN A 157 5.45 -0.88 2.02
C ASN A 157 5.88 -0.01 0.82
N PRO A 158 6.69 1.03 1.03
CA PRO A 158 7.07 1.97 -0.03
C PRO A 158 7.78 1.33 -1.22
N SER A 159 8.42 0.18 -1.03
CA SER A 159 9.11 -0.52 -2.11
C SER A 159 8.18 -0.98 -3.24
N PHE A 160 6.88 -1.08 -2.99
CA PHE A 160 5.88 -1.47 -3.99
C PHE A 160 5.09 -0.30 -4.58
N SER A 161 5.04 0.82 -3.87
CA SER A 161 4.16 1.94 -4.20
C SER A 161 4.89 3.23 -4.56
N VAL A 162 6.18 3.31 -4.26
CA VAL A 162 7.00 4.51 -4.52
C VAL A 162 8.05 4.20 -5.58
N ILE A 163 8.27 5.14 -6.50
CA ILE A 163 9.28 5.00 -7.55
C ILE A 163 10.69 4.95 -6.97
N SER A 164 11.53 4.07 -7.54
CA SER A 164 12.91 3.86 -7.07
C SER A 164 13.76 5.14 -7.02
N PRO A 165 13.65 6.11 -7.95
CA PRO A 165 14.39 7.37 -7.88
C PRO A 165 14.09 8.21 -6.63
N LEU A 166 12.85 8.23 -6.12
CA LEU A 166 12.51 8.92 -4.87
C LEU A 166 13.05 8.17 -3.65
N LEU A 167 12.92 6.84 -3.64
CA LEU A 167 13.42 6.02 -2.53
C LEU A 167 14.93 6.12 -2.39
N SER A 168 15.69 6.11 -3.50
CA SER A 168 17.16 6.23 -3.47
C SER A 168 17.68 7.56 -2.93
N ARG A 169 16.84 8.60 -2.90
CA ARG A 169 17.17 9.95 -2.42
C ARG A 169 16.59 10.26 -1.05
N SER A 170 15.98 9.29 -0.41
CA SER A 170 15.27 9.45 0.85
C SER A 170 15.62 8.35 1.84
N LEU A 171 15.46 8.62 3.12
CA LEU A 171 15.60 7.61 4.15
C LEU A 171 14.24 6.95 4.42
N LEU A 172 14.23 5.64 4.54
CA LEU A 172 13.06 4.89 4.95
C LEU A 172 13.09 4.65 6.46
N LEU A 173 12.13 5.24 7.17
CA LEU A 173 11.97 5.10 8.61
C LEU A 173 10.71 4.28 8.92
N ARG A 174 10.91 3.11 9.50
CA ARG A 174 9.81 2.22 9.87
C ARG A 174 9.32 2.53 11.30
N LEU A 175 8.07 2.95 11.41
CA LEU A 175 7.39 3.10 12.68
C LEU A 175 6.77 1.75 13.09
N LYS A 176 6.86 1.43 14.37
CA LYS A 176 6.28 0.21 14.94
C LYS A 176 4.90 0.51 15.55
N PRO A 177 4.01 -0.48 15.65
CA PRO A 177 2.82 -0.36 16.48
C PRO A 177 3.19 0.08 17.89
N LEU A 178 2.34 0.86 18.54
CA LEU A 178 2.54 1.23 19.94
C LEU A 178 2.24 0.02 20.84
N THR A 179 3.01 -0.12 21.90
CA THR A 179 2.78 -1.19 22.89
C THR A 179 1.59 -0.83 23.79
N ASP A 180 1.07 -1.82 24.52
CA ASP A 180 0.00 -1.59 25.50
C ASP A 180 0.41 -0.60 26.59
N ASP A 181 1.68 -0.62 27.00
CA ASP A 181 2.25 0.36 27.94
C ASP A 181 2.31 1.77 27.34
N ASP A 182 2.68 1.89 26.06
CA ASP A 182 2.69 3.15 25.34
C ASP A 182 1.28 3.77 25.29
N ILE A 183 0.29 2.95 24.90
CA ILE A 183 -1.12 3.37 24.81
C ILE A 183 -1.66 3.71 26.21
N GLY A 184 -1.36 2.88 27.21
CA GLY A 184 -1.76 3.13 28.59
C GLY A 184 -1.21 4.43 29.13
N GLY A 185 0.07 4.72 28.92
CA GLY A 185 0.69 5.99 29.31
C GLY A 185 0.11 7.20 28.58
N LEU A 186 -0.29 7.04 27.30
CA LEU A 186 -0.96 8.09 26.54
C LEU A 186 -2.36 8.38 27.12
N ILE A 187 -3.14 7.36 27.44
CA ILE A 187 -4.47 7.48 28.07
C ILE A 187 -4.35 8.18 29.44
N ASP A 188 -3.44 7.74 30.30
CA ASP A 188 -3.22 8.33 31.62
C ASP A 188 -2.85 9.82 31.50
N ARG A 189 -1.97 10.15 30.58
CA ARG A 189 -1.60 11.54 30.29
C ARG A 189 -2.81 12.35 29.78
N ALA A 190 -3.62 11.79 28.89
CA ALA A 190 -4.80 12.49 28.35
C ALA A 190 -5.89 12.75 29.39
N VAL A 191 -6.03 11.88 30.39
CA VAL A 191 -6.92 12.10 31.53
C VAL A 191 -6.44 13.27 32.39
N ALA A 192 -5.13 13.38 32.66
CA ALA A 192 -4.56 14.35 33.58
C ALA A 192 -4.21 15.72 32.95
N ASP A 193 -3.85 15.75 31.65
CA ASP A 193 -3.38 16.96 30.96
C ASP A 193 -4.52 17.96 30.76
N LYS A 194 -4.25 19.26 30.97
CA LYS A 194 -5.20 20.37 30.69
C LYS A 194 -5.64 20.41 29.22
N ARG A 195 -4.82 19.95 28.29
CA ARG A 195 -5.20 19.78 26.88
C ARG A 195 -6.14 18.61 26.66
N GLY A 196 -6.16 17.69 27.61
CA GLY A 196 -6.99 16.49 27.59
C GLY A 196 -8.31 16.66 28.31
N LEU A 197 -8.51 15.84 29.34
CA LEU A 197 -9.74 15.82 30.16
C LEU A 197 -9.58 16.61 31.47
N ASP A 198 -8.41 17.18 31.73
CA ASP A 198 -8.11 18.07 32.88
C ASP A 198 -8.46 17.43 34.25
N GLY A 199 -8.36 16.12 34.38
CA GLY A 199 -8.72 15.39 35.60
C GLY A 199 -10.21 15.35 35.92
N ASN A 200 -11.08 15.78 35.03
CA ASN A 200 -12.53 15.83 35.26
C ASN A 200 -13.19 14.44 35.32
N VAL A 201 -12.49 13.40 34.89
CA VAL A 201 -12.96 12.01 34.94
C VAL A 201 -11.92 11.12 35.64
N THR A 202 -12.41 10.09 36.29
CA THR A 202 -11.60 9.04 36.92
C THR A 202 -11.65 7.78 36.06
N LEU A 203 -10.51 7.21 35.77
CA LEU A 203 -10.42 5.99 34.98
C LEU A 203 -10.12 4.80 35.87
N THR A 204 -11.03 3.81 35.90
CA THR A 204 -10.76 2.57 36.64
C THR A 204 -9.65 1.74 35.98
N LYS A 205 -8.95 0.90 36.75
CA LYS A 205 -7.92 0.00 36.19
C LYS A 205 -8.49 -0.92 35.11
N ALA A 206 -9.70 -1.42 35.31
CA ALA A 206 -10.37 -2.29 34.35
C ALA A 206 -10.80 -1.53 33.08
N GLY A 207 -11.38 -0.33 33.21
CA GLY A 207 -11.72 0.53 32.09
C GLY A 207 -10.50 0.94 31.27
N ARG A 208 -9.37 1.25 31.95
CA ARG A 208 -8.09 1.50 31.29
C ARG A 208 -7.62 0.29 30.47
N SER A 209 -7.67 -0.91 31.05
CA SER A 209 -7.26 -2.13 30.37
C SER A 209 -8.10 -2.39 29.11
N ASP A 210 -9.42 -2.12 29.17
CA ASP A 210 -10.31 -2.25 28.03
C ASP A 210 -10.00 -1.24 26.92
N LEU A 211 -9.78 0.03 27.27
CA LEU A 211 -9.37 1.05 26.30
C LEU A 211 -8.06 0.70 25.61
N VAL A 212 -7.05 0.23 26.35
CA VAL A 212 -5.76 -0.21 25.80
C VAL A 212 -5.97 -1.37 24.83
N ARG A 213 -6.69 -2.41 25.24
CA ARG A 213 -6.97 -3.58 24.42
C ARG A 213 -7.72 -3.21 23.13
N MET A 214 -8.69 -2.31 23.22
CA MET A 214 -9.50 -1.89 22.08
C MET A 214 -8.77 -0.94 21.13
N ALA A 215 -7.78 -0.21 21.62
CA ALA A 215 -6.95 0.68 20.82
C ALA A 215 -6.03 -0.07 19.85
N GLN A 216 -5.61 -1.31 20.17
CA GLN A 216 -4.77 -2.16 19.31
C GLN A 216 -3.49 -1.47 18.80
N GLY A 217 -2.84 -0.65 19.64
CA GLY A 217 -1.61 0.05 19.27
C GLY A 217 -1.81 1.33 18.45
N ASP A 218 -3.04 1.81 18.25
CA ASP A 218 -3.38 3.06 17.57
C ASP A 218 -3.71 4.17 18.58
N ALA A 219 -2.84 5.18 18.66
CA ALA A 219 -3.00 6.31 19.58
C ALA A 219 -4.24 7.17 19.29
N ARG A 220 -4.61 7.35 18.02
CA ARG A 220 -5.79 8.13 17.63
C ARG A 220 -7.05 7.43 18.09
N ARG A 221 -7.13 6.13 17.88
CA ARG A 221 -8.24 5.27 18.31
C ARG A 221 -8.38 5.25 19.83
N ALA A 222 -7.25 5.13 20.55
CA ALA A 222 -7.25 5.19 22.02
C ALA A 222 -7.87 6.50 22.55
N LEU A 223 -7.44 7.63 21.99
CA LEU A 223 -7.93 8.95 22.41
C LEU A 223 -9.39 9.20 22.00
N THR A 224 -9.82 8.69 20.86
CA THR A 224 -11.23 8.77 20.43
C THR A 224 -12.13 7.96 21.36
N PHE A 225 -11.73 6.73 21.72
CA PHE A 225 -12.50 5.91 22.65
C PHE A 225 -12.53 6.52 24.06
N LEU A 226 -11.41 7.09 24.51
CA LEU A 226 -11.36 7.80 25.78
C LEU A 226 -12.31 9.02 25.79
N GLU A 227 -12.32 9.81 24.72
CA GLU A 227 -13.20 10.99 24.59
C GLU A 227 -14.69 10.60 24.63
N GLU A 228 -15.09 9.59 23.86
CA GLU A 228 -16.46 9.09 23.85
C GLU A 228 -16.83 8.43 25.19
N SER A 229 -15.89 7.76 25.86
CA SER A 229 -16.12 7.20 27.20
C SER A 229 -16.32 8.30 28.24
N ALA A 230 -15.54 9.37 28.17
CA ALA A 230 -15.72 10.53 29.05
C ALA A 230 -17.09 11.21 28.81
N ALA A 231 -17.49 11.39 27.55
CA ALA A 231 -18.80 11.94 27.22
C ALA A 231 -19.96 11.04 27.71
N SER A 232 -19.76 9.71 27.60
CA SER A 232 -20.77 8.75 28.12
C SER A 232 -20.85 8.75 29.63
N ALA A 233 -19.75 8.88 30.36
CA ALA A 233 -19.73 9.01 31.81
C ALA A 233 -20.51 10.26 32.27
N VAL A 234 -20.26 11.40 31.62
CA VAL A 234 -21.01 12.65 31.91
C VAL A 234 -22.52 12.47 31.67
N ALA A 235 -22.90 11.82 30.55
CA ALA A 235 -24.31 11.57 30.23
C ALA A 235 -25.00 10.60 31.22
N LEU A 236 -24.21 9.76 31.89
CA LEU A 236 -24.69 8.85 32.97
C LEU A 236 -24.60 9.47 34.37
N GLU A 237 -24.33 10.77 34.45
CA GLU A 237 -24.17 11.53 35.70
C GLU A 237 -23.07 10.91 36.62
N THR A 238 -22.06 10.32 36.04
CA THR A 238 -20.87 9.79 36.74
C THR A 238 -19.58 10.45 36.19
N ASN A 239 -18.56 10.49 37.02
CA ASN A 239 -17.22 10.91 36.58
C ASN A 239 -16.28 9.72 36.45
N GLU A 240 -16.78 8.48 36.57
CA GLU A 240 -15.96 7.28 36.54
C GLU A 240 -16.12 6.50 35.24
N ILE A 241 -15.01 6.26 34.56
CA ILE A 241 -14.97 5.45 33.33
C ILE A 241 -14.68 3.99 33.71
N THR A 242 -15.75 3.20 33.77
CA THR A 242 -15.76 1.77 34.06
C THR A 242 -15.75 0.96 32.73
N PRO A 243 -15.53 -0.38 32.77
CA PRO A 243 -15.68 -1.23 31.59
C PRO A 243 -17.03 -1.10 30.89
N ASP A 244 -18.12 -0.97 31.62
CA ASP A 244 -19.47 -0.83 31.06
C ASP A 244 -19.64 0.51 30.32
N VAL A 245 -19.06 1.59 30.85
CA VAL A 245 -19.01 2.89 30.18
C VAL A 245 -18.21 2.83 28.92
N VAL A 246 -17.04 2.16 28.97
CA VAL A 246 -16.19 1.95 27.77
C VAL A 246 -16.93 1.14 26.70
N ALA A 247 -17.57 0.02 27.07
CA ALA A 247 -18.33 -0.80 26.13
C ALA A 247 -19.45 -0.01 25.45
N SER A 248 -20.25 0.75 26.23
CA SER A 248 -21.32 1.61 25.72
C SER A 248 -20.82 2.73 24.78
N ALA A 249 -19.64 3.29 25.08
CA ALA A 249 -19.01 4.33 24.27
C ALA A 249 -18.46 3.80 22.98
N VAL A 250 -17.85 2.61 23.00
CA VAL A 250 -17.23 1.97 21.84
C VAL A 250 -18.26 1.57 20.80
N ASP A 251 -19.41 1.03 21.21
CA ASP A 251 -20.51 0.74 20.29
C ASP A 251 -20.95 2.00 19.50
N ARG A 252 -20.95 3.17 20.15
CA ARG A 252 -21.26 4.46 19.49
C ARG A 252 -20.10 4.99 18.65
N ALA A 253 -18.86 4.82 19.08
CA ALA A 253 -17.67 5.26 18.37
C ALA A 253 -17.39 4.38 17.14
N THR A 254 -17.65 3.09 17.22
CA THR A 254 -17.43 2.12 16.13
C THR A 254 -18.31 2.46 14.93
N VAL A 255 -19.55 2.90 15.13
CA VAL A 255 -20.44 3.39 14.06
C VAL A 255 -19.85 4.62 13.32
N ARG A 256 -19.05 5.46 13.99
CA ARG A 256 -18.39 6.63 13.39
C ARG A 256 -17.01 6.33 12.80
N TYR A 257 -16.30 5.32 13.33
CA TYR A 257 -14.89 5.05 13.04
C TYR A 257 -14.66 3.93 11.99
N ASP A 258 -15.68 3.14 11.68
CA ASP A 258 -15.61 1.99 10.75
C ASP A 258 -15.21 2.36 9.29
N ARG A 259 -14.96 3.64 9.03
CA ARG A 259 -14.47 4.08 7.71
C ARG A 259 -12.95 4.02 7.53
N ASP A 260 -12.14 3.91 8.60
CA ASP A 260 -10.67 4.04 8.53
C ASP A 260 -9.86 3.07 9.43
N GLY A 261 -10.42 2.02 10.03
CA GLY A 261 -9.78 1.23 11.09
C GLY A 261 -9.41 -0.23 10.74
N ASP A 262 -8.67 -0.89 11.66
CA ASP A 262 -8.10 -2.25 11.52
C ASP A 262 -9.11 -3.38 11.25
N GLN A 263 -10.39 -3.24 11.61
CA GLN A 263 -11.45 -4.18 11.21
C GLN A 263 -11.61 -4.26 9.69
N HIS A 264 -11.29 -3.18 8.98
CA HIS A 264 -11.26 -3.14 7.54
C HIS A 264 -10.24 -4.15 6.96
N TYR A 265 -9.01 -4.21 7.52
CA TYR A 265 -7.99 -5.18 7.09
C TYR A 265 -8.38 -6.61 7.47
N ASP A 266 -9.03 -6.83 8.62
CA ASP A 266 -9.50 -8.15 9.04
C ASP A 266 -10.63 -8.64 8.14
N VAL A 267 -11.58 -7.78 7.75
CA VAL A 267 -12.66 -8.14 6.82
C VAL A 267 -12.11 -8.42 5.43
N ILE A 268 -11.17 -7.62 4.93
CA ILE A 268 -10.49 -7.89 3.65
C ILE A 268 -9.73 -9.21 3.71
N SER A 269 -9.00 -9.46 4.79
CA SER A 269 -8.26 -10.71 5.00
C SER A 269 -9.19 -11.91 5.06
N ALA A 270 -10.32 -11.79 5.74
CA ALA A 270 -11.34 -12.83 5.80
C ALA A 270 -12.00 -13.07 4.44
N PHE A 271 -12.31 -12.01 3.68
CA PHE A 271 -12.82 -12.09 2.31
C PHE A 271 -11.88 -12.89 1.41
N ILE A 272 -10.59 -12.54 1.42
CA ILE A 272 -9.54 -13.21 0.64
C ILE A 272 -9.42 -14.69 1.04
N LYS A 273 -9.33 -14.98 2.35
CA LYS A 273 -9.18 -16.34 2.87
C LYS A 273 -10.40 -17.20 2.58
N SER A 274 -11.60 -16.61 2.58
CA SER A 274 -12.84 -17.32 2.24
C SER A 274 -12.87 -17.75 0.75
N MET A 275 -12.46 -16.86 -0.15
CA MET A 275 -12.34 -17.20 -1.58
C MET A 275 -11.26 -18.26 -1.83
N ARG A 276 -10.11 -18.14 -1.19
CA ARG A 276 -9.00 -19.11 -1.23
C ARG A 276 -9.43 -20.47 -0.66
N GLY A 277 -10.19 -20.46 0.42
CA GLY A 277 -10.75 -21.64 1.07
C GLY A 277 -11.97 -22.24 0.37
N SER A 278 -12.41 -21.67 -0.76
CA SER A 278 -13.58 -22.12 -1.54
C SER A 278 -14.91 -22.09 -0.76
N ASP A 279 -15.07 -21.07 0.11
CA ASP A 279 -16.34 -20.81 0.80
C ASP A 279 -17.02 -19.57 0.20
N PRO A 280 -17.94 -19.75 -0.77
CA PRO A 280 -18.67 -18.63 -1.38
C PRO A 280 -19.63 -17.95 -0.42
N GLN A 281 -20.13 -18.63 0.62
CA GLN A 281 -21.06 -18.04 1.59
C GLN A 281 -20.34 -17.03 2.47
N ALA A 282 -19.21 -17.41 3.03
CA ALA A 282 -18.36 -16.52 3.82
C ALA A 282 -17.83 -15.37 2.94
N ALA A 283 -17.37 -15.64 1.71
CA ALA A 283 -16.89 -14.62 0.79
C ALA A 283 -17.96 -13.56 0.48
N LEU A 284 -19.21 -13.98 0.21
CA LEU A 284 -20.32 -13.04 -0.01
C LEU A 284 -20.68 -12.23 1.24
N HIS A 285 -20.62 -12.85 2.43
CA HIS A 285 -20.85 -12.15 3.68
C HIS A 285 -19.81 -11.03 3.90
N TYR A 286 -18.52 -11.33 3.72
CA TYR A 286 -17.47 -10.33 3.88
C TYR A 286 -17.47 -9.29 2.76
N LEU A 287 -17.85 -9.64 1.52
CA LEU A 287 -18.11 -8.68 0.45
C LEU A 287 -19.20 -7.67 0.87
N ALA A 288 -20.34 -8.17 1.36
CA ALA A 288 -21.43 -7.31 1.81
C ALA A 288 -20.98 -6.38 2.94
N ARG A 289 -20.25 -6.90 3.93
CA ARG A 289 -19.67 -6.08 5.02
C ARG A 289 -18.76 -4.98 4.52
N MET A 290 -17.89 -5.24 3.54
CA MET A 290 -17.01 -4.22 2.94
C MET A 290 -17.82 -3.15 2.22
N LEU A 291 -18.81 -3.53 1.42
CA LEU A 291 -19.62 -2.58 0.65
C LEU A 291 -20.51 -1.71 1.55
N GLU A 292 -21.13 -2.28 2.60
CA GLU A 292 -21.92 -1.54 3.58
C GLU A 292 -21.05 -0.61 4.44
N ALA A 293 -19.79 -0.99 4.70
CA ALA A 293 -18.83 -0.11 5.37
C ALA A 293 -18.31 1.03 4.44
N GLY A 294 -18.72 1.06 3.17
CA GLY A 294 -18.35 2.11 2.21
C GLY A 294 -17.00 1.88 1.51
N GLU A 295 -16.50 0.63 1.46
CA GLU A 295 -15.31 0.30 0.70
C GLU A 295 -15.46 0.67 -0.77
N ASP A 296 -14.38 1.18 -1.38
CA ASP A 296 -14.36 1.46 -2.81
C ASP A 296 -14.61 0.18 -3.63
N PRO A 297 -15.71 0.10 -4.40
CA PRO A 297 -16.00 -1.07 -5.22
C PRO A 297 -14.85 -1.43 -6.20
N ARG A 298 -14.06 -0.44 -6.63
CA ARG A 298 -12.89 -0.63 -7.48
C ARG A 298 -11.75 -1.32 -6.74
N PHE A 299 -11.62 -1.08 -5.42
CA PHE A 299 -10.67 -1.81 -4.59
C PHE A 299 -11.04 -3.30 -4.54
N VAL A 300 -12.30 -3.62 -4.28
CA VAL A 300 -12.79 -5.00 -4.28
C VAL A 300 -12.55 -5.68 -5.64
N ALA A 301 -12.86 -4.99 -6.74
CA ALA A 301 -12.64 -5.49 -8.09
C ALA A 301 -11.16 -5.80 -8.36
N ARG A 302 -10.24 -4.92 -7.94
CA ARG A 302 -8.79 -5.17 -8.04
C ARG A 302 -8.36 -6.42 -7.26
N ARG A 303 -8.90 -6.64 -6.06
CA ARG A 303 -8.61 -7.84 -5.27
C ARG A 303 -9.08 -9.11 -5.98
N LEU A 304 -10.27 -9.09 -6.55
CA LEU A 304 -10.79 -10.22 -7.33
C LEU A 304 -9.90 -10.57 -8.53
N ILE A 305 -9.42 -9.58 -9.29
CA ILE A 305 -8.49 -9.78 -10.41
C ILE A 305 -7.18 -10.41 -9.93
N ILE A 306 -6.61 -9.95 -8.82
CA ILE A 306 -5.39 -10.49 -8.25
C ILE A 306 -5.59 -11.96 -7.86
N HIS A 307 -6.67 -12.28 -7.12
CA HIS A 307 -6.95 -13.64 -6.65
C HIS A 307 -7.33 -14.60 -7.76
N ALA A 308 -7.93 -14.11 -8.85
CA ALA A 308 -8.15 -14.91 -10.06
C ALA A 308 -6.83 -15.43 -10.66
N SER A 309 -5.74 -14.69 -10.52
CA SER A 309 -4.41 -15.11 -10.99
C SER A 309 -3.59 -15.82 -9.92
N GLU A 310 -3.68 -15.38 -8.65
CA GLU A 310 -2.90 -15.89 -7.51
C GLU A 310 -3.39 -17.25 -7.03
N ASP A 311 -4.72 -17.43 -6.86
CA ASP A 311 -5.31 -18.59 -6.20
C ASP A 311 -6.01 -19.55 -7.20
N VAL A 312 -6.41 -19.07 -8.38
CA VAL A 312 -7.10 -19.88 -9.41
C VAL A 312 -6.14 -20.17 -10.57
N GLY A 313 -5.46 -19.17 -11.09
CA GLY A 313 -4.45 -19.32 -12.13
C GLY A 313 -4.94 -20.11 -13.35
N MET A 314 -4.13 -21.07 -13.77
CA MET A 314 -4.40 -21.91 -14.93
C MET A 314 -5.41 -23.02 -14.67
N ALA A 315 -5.80 -23.26 -13.42
CA ALA A 315 -6.84 -24.25 -13.10
C ALA A 315 -8.23 -23.86 -13.67
N ALA A 316 -8.51 -22.54 -13.79
CA ALA A 316 -9.68 -22.00 -14.47
C ALA A 316 -9.41 -20.59 -15.03
N SER A 317 -8.64 -20.48 -16.10
CA SER A 317 -8.17 -19.20 -16.68
C SER A 317 -9.28 -18.21 -17.05
N GLY A 318 -10.50 -18.68 -17.34
CA GLY A 318 -11.67 -17.83 -17.63
C GLY A 318 -12.14 -16.99 -16.45
N VAL A 319 -11.76 -17.34 -15.21
CA VAL A 319 -12.13 -16.56 -14.02
C VAL A 319 -11.47 -15.17 -14.01
N LEU A 320 -10.24 -15.05 -14.50
CA LEU A 320 -9.60 -13.76 -14.68
C LEU A 320 -10.39 -12.83 -15.62
N GLN A 321 -10.90 -13.37 -16.73
CA GLN A 321 -11.74 -12.62 -17.67
C GLN A 321 -13.04 -12.16 -17.00
N THR A 322 -13.67 -13.01 -16.21
CA THR A 322 -14.88 -12.68 -15.42
C THR A 322 -14.59 -11.53 -14.45
N CYS A 323 -13.46 -11.57 -13.73
CA CYS A 323 -13.09 -10.51 -12.80
C CYS A 323 -12.76 -9.19 -13.50
N VAL A 324 -12.09 -9.23 -14.65
CA VAL A 324 -11.81 -8.01 -15.46
C VAL A 324 -13.10 -7.42 -16.00
N ALA A 325 -14.01 -8.23 -16.54
CA ALA A 325 -15.34 -7.78 -16.98
C ALA A 325 -16.13 -7.15 -15.82
N ALA A 326 -16.09 -7.76 -14.64
CA ALA A 326 -16.73 -7.21 -13.45
C ALA A 326 -16.15 -5.86 -13.06
N ALA A 327 -14.82 -5.68 -13.10
CA ALA A 327 -14.17 -4.41 -12.81
C ALA A 327 -14.58 -3.30 -13.80
N GLN A 328 -14.71 -3.61 -15.09
CA GLN A 328 -15.22 -2.69 -16.10
C GLN A 328 -16.69 -2.33 -15.87
N ALA A 329 -17.51 -3.32 -15.54
CA ALA A 329 -18.92 -3.11 -15.23
C ALA A 329 -19.13 -2.22 -14.00
N VAL A 330 -18.30 -2.38 -12.95
CA VAL A 330 -18.33 -1.52 -11.75
C VAL A 330 -18.10 -0.05 -12.13
N GLN A 331 -17.19 0.24 -13.06
CA GLN A 331 -16.92 1.61 -13.52
C GLN A 331 -18.07 2.19 -14.34
N LEU A 332 -18.76 1.35 -15.12
CA LEU A 332 -19.85 1.75 -16.00
C LEU A 332 -21.17 1.92 -15.27
N ILE A 333 -21.51 1.00 -14.37
CA ILE A 333 -22.81 0.92 -13.72
C ILE A 333 -22.83 1.77 -12.44
N GLY A 334 -21.76 1.69 -11.62
CA GLY A 334 -21.71 2.32 -10.30
C GLY A 334 -22.55 1.60 -9.24
N MET A 335 -22.52 2.12 -8.01
CA MET A 335 -23.32 1.61 -6.90
C MET A 335 -24.73 2.23 -6.94
N PRO A 336 -25.77 1.53 -6.47
CA PRO A 336 -25.72 0.25 -5.73
C PRO A 336 -25.69 -1.02 -6.60
N GLU A 337 -25.99 -0.96 -7.90
CA GLU A 337 -26.17 -2.12 -8.76
C GLU A 337 -24.86 -2.89 -9.01
N ALA A 338 -23.71 -2.23 -9.00
CA ALA A 338 -22.39 -2.83 -9.16
C ALA A 338 -22.09 -3.95 -8.13
N ARG A 339 -22.76 -3.94 -6.96
CA ARG A 339 -22.66 -5.01 -5.96
C ARG A 339 -23.01 -6.40 -6.53
N ILE A 340 -23.95 -6.47 -7.47
CA ILE A 340 -24.38 -7.72 -8.09
C ILE A 340 -23.24 -8.30 -8.94
N THR A 341 -22.58 -7.45 -9.71
CA THR A 341 -21.44 -7.84 -10.55
C THR A 341 -20.23 -8.26 -9.72
N LEU A 342 -19.97 -7.57 -8.60
CA LEU A 342 -18.92 -7.97 -7.65
C LEU A 342 -19.24 -9.31 -6.98
N ALA A 343 -20.49 -9.55 -6.61
CA ALA A 343 -20.94 -10.84 -6.07
C ALA A 343 -20.75 -11.99 -7.09
N HIS A 344 -21.09 -11.75 -8.37
CA HIS A 344 -20.87 -12.71 -9.45
C HIS A 344 -19.37 -13.11 -9.55
N ALA A 345 -18.48 -12.13 -9.64
CA ALA A 345 -17.03 -12.38 -9.70
C ALA A 345 -16.50 -13.07 -8.43
N THR A 346 -17.00 -12.69 -7.24
CA THR A 346 -16.66 -13.33 -5.96
C THR A 346 -17.01 -14.82 -5.96
N ILE A 347 -18.23 -15.17 -6.41
CA ILE A 347 -18.66 -16.57 -6.53
C ILE A 347 -17.77 -17.30 -7.52
N ALA A 348 -17.46 -16.72 -8.68
CA ALA A 348 -16.60 -17.34 -9.68
C ALA A 348 -15.21 -17.66 -9.12
N VAL A 349 -14.58 -16.74 -8.38
CA VAL A 349 -13.29 -16.99 -7.72
C VAL A 349 -13.40 -18.05 -6.63
N ALA A 350 -14.43 -17.95 -5.77
CA ALA A 350 -14.60 -18.86 -4.64
C ALA A 350 -14.86 -20.30 -5.07
N THR A 351 -15.67 -20.51 -6.14
CA THR A 351 -16.07 -21.85 -6.59
C THR A 351 -15.11 -22.48 -7.60
N ALA A 352 -14.17 -21.71 -8.16
CA ALA A 352 -13.18 -22.23 -9.12
C ALA A 352 -12.22 -23.24 -8.45
N PRO A 353 -11.70 -24.22 -9.20
CA PRO A 353 -10.57 -25.02 -8.75
C PRO A 353 -9.37 -24.11 -8.49
N LYS A 354 -8.55 -24.47 -7.49
CA LYS A 354 -7.45 -23.64 -6.99
C LYS A 354 -6.10 -24.13 -7.50
N SER A 355 -5.25 -23.16 -7.91
CA SER A 355 -3.85 -23.38 -8.20
C SER A 355 -3.04 -22.12 -7.91
N ASN A 356 -1.99 -22.25 -7.11
CA ASN A 356 -1.02 -21.20 -6.86
C ASN A 356 0.26 -21.34 -7.72
N ALA A 357 0.24 -22.20 -8.74
CA ALA A 357 1.42 -22.50 -9.56
C ALA A 357 1.96 -21.24 -10.26
N VAL A 358 1.09 -20.31 -10.68
CA VAL A 358 1.48 -19.07 -11.35
C VAL A 358 2.28 -18.14 -10.43
N ILE A 359 1.77 -17.88 -9.21
CA ILE A 359 2.46 -16.98 -8.27
C ILE A 359 3.76 -17.61 -7.74
N THR A 360 3.77 -18.93 -7.54
CA THR A 360 4.98 -19.66 -7.15
C THR A 360 6.04 -19.55 -8.24
N ALA A 361 5.67 -19.80 -9.50
CA ALA A 361 6.59 -19.75 -10.64
C ALA A 361 7.25 -18.38 -10.81
N ILE A 362 6.47 -17.31 -10.82
CA ILE A 362 7.04 -15.96 -10.95
C ILE A 362 7.85 -15.55 -9.72
N GLY A 363 7.48 -16.02 -8.53
CA GLY A 363 8.23 -15.79 -7.30
C GLY A 363 9.62 -16.43 -7.34
N GLU A 364 9.72 -17.69 -7.75
CA GLU A 364 10.98 -18.42 -7.90
C GLU A 364 11.89 -17.78 -8.98
N ALA A 365 11.31 -17.46 -10.15
CA ALA A 365 12.06 -16.77 -11.21
C ALA A 365 12.60 -15.40 -10.76
N THR A 366 11.78 -14.64 -10.02
CA THR A 366 12.20 -13.36 -9.45
C THR A 366 13.32 -13.52 -8.43
N ALA A 367 13.28 -14.56 -7.60
CA ALA A 367 14.33 -14.86 -6.63
C ALA A 367 15.67 -15.16 -7.31
N ASP A 368 15.67 -15.91 -8.41
CA ASP A 368 16.89 -16.17 -9.18
C ASP A 368 17.47 -14.89 -9.77
N VAL A 369 16.64 -14.02 -10.36
CA VAL A 369 17.08 -12.70 -10.84
C VAL A 369 17.68 -11.86 -9.70
N HIS A 370 17.06 -11.82 -8.54
CA HIS A 370 17.57 -11.08 -7.38
C HIS A 370 18.88 -11.66 -6.83
N SER A 371 19.10 -12.95 -7.02
CA SER A 371 20.37 -13.60 -6.65
C SER A 371 21.50 -13.40 -7.67
N GLY A 372 21.23 -12.68 -8.76
CA GLY A 372 22.19 -12.40 -9.82
C GLY A 372 22.35 -13.51 -10.86
N LYS A 373 21.44 -14.49 -10.87
CA LYS A 373 21.43 -15.54 -11.90
C LYS A 373 20.71 -15.08 -13.17
N GLY A 374 21.03 -15.71 -14.28
CA GLY A 374 20.33 -15.49 -15.56
C GLY A 374 20.58 -14.13 -16.20
N LEU A 375 21.69 -13.47 -15.88
CA LEU A 375 22.01 -12.13 -16.39
C LEU A 375 22.37 -12.12 -17.87
N GLU A 376 22.99 -13.20 -18.38
CA GLU A 376 23.42 -13.28 -19.78
C GLU A 376 22.41 -14.03 -20.65
N VAL A 377 21.83 -13.32 -21.62
CA VAL A 377 20.95 -13.94 -22.63
C VAL A 377 21.80 -14.76 -23.57
N PRO A 378 21.46 -16.04 -23.90
CA PRO A 378 22.13 -16.85 -24.85
C PRO A 378 22.35 -16.14 -26.20
N ALA A 379 23.52 -16.26 -26.82
CA ALA A 379 23.90 -15.45 -27.97
C ALA A 379 22.93 -15.60 -29.17
N HIS A 380 22.40 -16.80 -29.39
CA HIS A 380 21.45 -17.09 -30.48
C HIS A 380 20.05 -16.46 -30.25
N LEU A 381 19.72 -16.08 -29.01
CA LEU A 381 18.45 -15.40 -28.67
C LEU A 381 18.56 -13.87 -28.66
N ARG A 382 19.80 -13.33 -28.78
CA ARG A 382 20.02 -11.88 -28.79
C ARG A 382 19.56 -11.28 -30.11
N ASP A 383 19.09 -10.03 -30.07
CA ASP A 383 18.64 -9.31 -31.27
C ASP A 383 19.76 -9.20 -32.30
N ALA A 384 19.45 -9.57 -33.54
CA ALA A 384 20.38 -9.54 -34.68
C ALA A 384 20.08 -8.42 -35.69
N HIS A 385 19.07 -7.55 -35.43
CA HIS A 385 18.58 -6.55 -36.40
C HIS A 385 19.36 -5.22 -36.41
N TYR A 386 20.47 -5.09 -35.65
CA TYR A 386 21.25 -3.87 -35.61
C TYR A 386 22.62 -4.02 -36.26
N SER A 387 23.17 -2.91 -36.77
CA SER A 387 24.48 -2.89 -37.43
C SER A 387 25.61 -3.32 -36.48
N GLY A 388 26.30 -4.41 -36.80
CA GLY A 388 27.35 -4.99 -35.97
C GLY A 388 26.98 -6.23 -35.17
N ALA A 389 25.70 -6.60 -35.10
CA ALA A 389 25.20 -7.78 -34.38
C ALA A 389 25.89 -9.08 -34.88
N GLU A 390 26.09 -9.21 -36.20
CA GLU A 390 26.74 -10.34 -36.85
C GLU A 390 28.20 -10.55 -36.36
N LYS A 391 28.96 -9.45 -36.16
CA LYS A 391 30.34 -9.50 -35.64
C LYS A 391 30.39 -9.97 -34.17
N LEU A 392 29.33 -9.80 -33.43
CA LEU A 392 29.18 -10.23 -32.04
C LEU A 392 28.57 -11.63 -31.93
N GLY A 393 28.22 -12.27 -33.06
CA GLY A 393 27.58 -13.59 -33.07
C GLY A 393 26.14 -13.62 -32.56
N HIS A 394 25.47 -12.47 -32.50
CA HIS A 394 24.09 -12.38 -32.05
C HIS A 394 23.13 -12.99 -33.07
N GLY A 395 22.15 -13.76 -32.59
CA GLY A 395 21.17 -14.47 -33.43
C GLY A 395 21.71 -15.65 -34.20
N LYS A 396 23.03 -15.90 -34.18
CA LYS A 396 23.65 -17.01 -34.95
C LYS A 396 23.25 -18.36 -34.34
N GLY A 397 22.63 -19.22 -35.15
CA GLY A 397 22.22 -20.56 -34.73
C GLY A 397 20.80 -20.61 -34.13
N TYR A 398 20.07 -19.51 -34.12
CA TYR A 398 18.65 -19.52 -33.72
C TYR A 398 17.85 -20.41 -34.71
N LYS A 399 17.07 -21.34 -34.14
CA LYS A 399 16.17 -22.20 -34.89
C LYS A 399 14.78 -21.61 -34.77
N TYR A 400 14.17 -21.22 -35.89
CA TYR A 400 12.83 -20.64 -35.89
C TYR A 400 11.76 -21.75 -35.71
N PRO A 401 11.00 -21.77 -34.63
CA PRO A 401 10.12 -22.92 -34.33
C PRO A 401 9.08 -23.24 -35.41
N HIS A 402 8.57 -22.22 -36.13
CA HIS A 402 7.57 -22.42 -37.18
C HIS A 402 8.11 -23.19 -38.40
N ASP A 403 9.44 -23.36 -38.56
CA ASP A 403 10.05 -24.19 -39.59
C ASP A 403 10.05 -25.69 -39.18
N TYR A 404 9.56 -26.01 -38.00
CA TYR A 404 9.57 -27.36 -37.44
C TYR A 404 8.15 -27.88 -37.18
N PRO A 405 7.93 -29.22 -37.23
CA PRO A 405 6.64 -29.80 -36.94
C PRO A 405 6.09 -29.36 -35.58
N HIS A 406 4.79 -29.06 -35.54
CA HIS A 406 4.09 -28.54 -34.35
C HIS A 406 4.66 -27.24 -33.78
N ALA A 407 5.51 -26.54 -34.53
CA ALA A 407 6.24 -25.35 -34.07
C ALA A 407 7.08 -25.61 -32.80
N LEU A 408 7.66 -26.81 -32.68
CA LEU A 408 8.51 -27.23 -31.56
C LEU A 408 9.90 -27.60 -32.08
N VAL A 409 10.94 -27.10 -31.39
CA VAL A 409 12.35 -27.39 -31.75
C VAL A 409 13.20 -27.45 -30.48
N ALA A 410 14.12 -28.41 -30.46
CA ALA A 410 15.12 -28.52 -29.41
C ALA A 410 16.16 -27.41 -29.56
N GLN A 411 16.12 -26.42 -28.67
CA GLN A 411 17.14 -25.41 -28.45
C GLN A 411 17.10 -24.87 -27.03
N GLN A 412 18.19 -24.32 -26.57
CA GLN A 412 18.26 -23.71 -25.24
C GLN A 412 17.62 -22.32 -25.25
N TYR A 413 16.70 -22.08 -24.30
CA TYR A 413 16.08 -20.77 -24.10
C TYR A 413 16.55 -20.10 -22.81
N LEU A 414 16.82 -20.88 -21.75
CA LEU A 414 17.33 -20.34 -20.50
C LEU A 414 18.82 -19.97 -20.60
N PRO A 415 19.26 -18.94 -19.84
CA PRO A 415 20.67 -18.70 -19.59
C PRO A 415 21.43 -19.94 -19.12
N ASP A 416 22.74 -19.99 -19.35
CA ASP A 416 23.56 -21.16 -19.08
C ASP A 416 23.52 -21.59 -17.60
N ASP A 417 23.51 -20.64 -16.70
CA ASP A 417 23.45 -20.84 -15.25
C ASP A 417 22.06 -21.22 -14.72
N LEU A 418 21.03 -21.19 -15.58
CA LEU A 418 19.66 -21.58 -15.29
C LEU A 418 19.19 -22.80 -16.10
N VAL A 419 20.08 -23.44 -16.85
CA VAL A 419 19.72 -24.66 -17.59
C VAL A 419 19.23 -25.73 -16.62
N GLY A 420 18.02 -26.25 -16.88
CA GLY A 420 17.34 -27.22 -16.02
C GLY A 420 16.47 -26.60 -14.92
N ALA A 421 16.42 -25.27 -14.80
CA ALA A 421 15.45 -24.63 -13.91
C ALA A 421 14.02 -24.90 -14.38
N SER A 422 13.13 -25.21 -13.43
CA SER A 422 11.71 -25.45 -13.67
C SER A 422 10.90 -24.59 -12.71
N TYR A 423 10.34 -23.49 -13.21
CA TYR A 423 9.54 -22.57 -12.42
C TYR A 423 8.06 -22.94 -12.39
N TYR A 424 7.47 -23.16 -13.56
CA TYR A 424 6.05 -23.49 -13.66
C TYR A 424 5.83 -25.01 -13.55
N ARG A 425 5.18 -25.40 -12.46
CA ARG A 425 4.81 -26.77 -12.16
C ARG A 425 3.30 -26.87 -12.06
N PRO A 426 2.62 -27.28 -13.15
CA PRO A 426 1.16 -27.36 -13.18
C PRO A 426 0.63 -28.32 -12.11
N THR A 427 -0.49 -27.95 -11.51
CA THR A 427 -1.22 -28.84 -10.59
C THR A 427 -2.14 -29.78 -11.37
N ALA A 428 -2.69 -30.80 -10.69
CA ALA A 428 -3.72 -31.66 -11.25
C ALA A 428 -5.14 -31.07 -11.15
N ASN A 429 -5.29 -29.78 -10.75
CA ASN A 429 -6.58 -29.18 -10.47
C ASN A 429 -7.19 -28.53 -11.72
N GLY A 430 -8.48 -28.78 -11.95
CA GLY A 430 -9.25 -28.15 -13.04
C GLY A 430 -8.60 -28.33 -14.42
N ALA A 431 -8.55 -27.26 -15.21
CA ALA A 431 -7.98 -27.27 -16.56
C ALA A 431 -6.43 -27.40 -16.57
N GLU A 432 -5.78 -27.23 -15.44
CA GLU A 432 -4.32 -27.24 -15.35
C GLU A 432 -3.74 -28.66 -15.52
N ALA A 433 -4.51 -29.70 -15.25
CA ALA A 433 -4.13 -31.08 -15.56
C ALA A 433 -3.78 -31.26 -17.05
N ALA A 434 -4.64 -30.78 -17.96
CA ALA A 434 -4.39 -30.83 -19.40
C ALA A 434 -3.18 -29.96 -19.83
N VAL A 435 -2.93 -28.85 -19.12
CA VAL A 435 -1.72 -28.04 -19.34
C VAL A 435 -0.47 -28.85 -18.97
N GLY A 436 -0.52 -29.60 -17.87
CA GLY A 436 0.58 -30.49 -17.44
C GLY A 436 0.90 -31.58 -18.45
N GLU A 437 -0.12 -32.27 -18.98
CA GLU A 437 0.04 -33.28 -20.03
C GLU A 437 0.68 -32.67 -21.29
N ARG A 438 0.21 -31.49 -21.72
CA ARG A 438 0.76 -30.79 -22.87
C ARG A 438 2.20 -30.33 -22.63
N LEU A 439 2.53 -29.85 -21.43
CA LEU A 439 3.88 -29.41 -21.07
C LEU A 439 4.86 -30.59 -21.13
N ALA A 440 4.50 -31.74 -20.59
CA ALA A 440 5.30 -32.96 -20.65
C ALA A 440 5.59 -33.38 -22.11
N ALA A 441 4.58 -33.31 -22.98
CA ALA A 441 4.77 -33.60 -24.40
C ALA A 441 5.68 -32.59 -25.13
N ILE A 442 5.61 -31.31 -24.75
CA ILE A 442 6.51 -30.26 -25.26
C ILE A 442 7.94 -30.52 -24.79
N GLU A 443 8.15 -30.81 -23.52
CA GLU A 443 9.45 -31.10 -22.92
C GLU A 443 10.13 -32.32 -23.57
N GLU A 444 9.37 -33.38 -23.88
CA GLU A 444 9.88 -34.55 -24.58
C GLU A 444 10.48 -34.18 -25.96
N VAL A 445 9.83 -33.31 -26.72
CA VAL A 445 10.31 -32.84 -28.02
C VAL A 445 11.50 -31.87 -27.89
N THR A 446 11.41 -30.93 -26.97
CA THR A 446 12.38 -29.83 -26.84
C THR A 446 13.66 -30.25 -26.12
N SER A 447 13.62 -31.26 -25.26
CA SER A 447 14.80 -31.84 -24.59
C SER A 447 15.61 -32.84 -25.43
N GLY A 448 15.17 -33.11 -26.66
CA GLY A 448 15.91 -34.03 -27.55
C GLY A 448 15.57 -35.50 -27.39
N GLY A 449 14.39 -35.81 -26.88
CA GLY A 449 13.89 -37.18 -26.73
C GLY A 449 13.67 -37.94 -28.06
N PRO A 450 13.27 -39.22 -28.03
CA PRO A 450 13.19 -40.10 -29.22
C PRO A 450 12.33 -39.55 -30.38
N GLN A 451 11.37 -38.70 -30.11
CA GLN A 451 10.56 -38.05 -31.14
C GLN A 451 11.30 -36.95 -31.89
N SER A 452 12.28 -36.25 -31.28
CA SER A 452 13.07 -35.23 -31.94
C SER A 452 14.00 -35.86 -32.99
N ALA A 453 14.50 -37.07 -32.74
CA ALA A 453 15.31 -37.85 -33.69
C ALA A 453 14.52 -38.27 -34.94
N ARG A 454 13.24 -38.63 -34.80
CA ARG A 454 12.37 -38.97 -35.93
C ARG A 454 12.01 -37.78 -36.82
N VAL A 455 11.87 -36.61 -36.24
CA VAL A 455 11.58 -35.35 -36.95
C VAL A 455 12.79 -34.89 -37.79
N THR A 456 13.99 -35.03 -37.23
CA THR A 456 15.26 -34.72 -37.97
C THR A 456 15.50 -35.69 -39.10
N ALA A 457 15.19 -36.99 -38.94
CA ALA A 457 15.36 -38.01 -39.99
C ALA A 457 14.42 -37.77 -41.19
N LYS A 458 13.14 -37.42 -40.96
CA LYS A 458 12.19 -37.11 -42.06
C LYS A 458 12.62 -35.89 -42.90
N ARG A 459 13.21 -34.89 -42.31
CA ARG A 459 13.65 -33.68 -43.03
C ARG A 459 14.88 -33.93 -43.89
N ASN A 460 15.75 -34.83 -43.47
CA ASN A 460 16.88 -35.24 -44.29
C ASN A 460 16.47 -36.09 -45.50
N GLU A 461 15.40 -36.93 -45.36
CA GLU A 461 14.85 -37.69 -46.48
C GLU A 461 14.11 -36.81 -47.50
N GLU A 462 13.44 -35.75 -47.07
CA GLU A 462 12.77 -34.77 -47.97
C GLU A 462 13.69 -33.78 -48.63
N SER A 463 14.94 -33.60 -48.13
CA SER A 463 15.94 -32.72 -48.71
C SER A 463 16.87 -33.44 -49.71
N GLU A 464 16.84 -34.79 -49.77
CA GLU A 464 17.60 -35.63 -50.71
C GLU A 464 16.73 -36.19 -51.87
N SER A 465 15.45 -35.86 -51.92
CA SER A 465 14.54 -36.15 -53.01
C SER A 465 14.19 -34.86 -53.78
#